data_ae5a1ea1923056a01f47acef0feab674
#
_entry.id   ae5a1ea1923056a01f47acef0feab674
#
_cell.length_a   1.000
_cell.length_b   1.000
_cell.length_c   1.000
_cell.angle_alpha   90.00
_cell.angle_beta   90.00
_cell.angle_gamma   90.00
#
_symmetry.space_group_name_H-M   'P 1'
#
loop_
_entity.id
_entity.type
_entity.pdbx_description
1 polymer ?
#
loop_
_entity_poly.entity_id
_entity_poly.type
_entity_poly.pdbx_seq_one_letter_code
_entity_poly.pdbx_strand_id
1 'polypeptide(L)'
;MLDVTEAIENRRSIRQYTDAPISQDTMDRLISLAVKAPTGSGMEPWGFVILRDRAEIDALSDRAKKEILDHMADYPQFTQYETWLKNPKYNIFNHAGTVLVIYGDTRSHWHVYDCS
;
A
#
# COMPACT_ATOMS: atom_id res chain seq x y z
N MET A 1 18.28 9.95 16.39
CA MET A 1 17.47 8.75 16.13
C MET A 1 16.17 8.91 16.92
N LEU A 2 15.03 8.74 16.26
CA LEU A 2 13.76 8.76 16.98
C LEU A 2 13.66 7.53 17.88
N ASP A 3 13.21 7.71 19.10
CA ASP A 3 12.83 6.58 19.92
C ASP A 3 11.46 6.00 19.52
N VAL A 4 11.06 4.88 20.10
CA VAL A 4 9.79 4.21 19.74
C VAL A 4 8.59 5.09 20.06
N THR A 5 8.62 5.81 21.17
CA THR A 5 7.52 6.69 21.58
C THR A 5 7.37 7.84 20.57
N GLU A 6 8.48 8.51 20.25
CA GLU A 6 8.49 9.58 19.25
C GLU A 6 8.00 9.10 17.89
N ALA A 7 8.40 7.88 17.46
CA ALA A 7 7.94 7.32 16.19
C ALA A 7 6.43 7.11 16.17
N ILE A 8 5.85 6.59 17.25
CA ILE A 8 4.40 6.39 17.39
C ILE A 8 3.65 7.72 17.42
N GLU A 9 4.09 8.66 18.24
CA GLU A 9 3.43 9.95 18.42
C GLU A 9 3.48 10.83 17.16
N ASN A 10 4.57 10.75 16.41
CA ASN A 10 4.79 11.56 15.21
C ASN A 10 4.29 10.92 13.92
N ARG A 11 3.81 9.66 13.98
CA ARG A 11 3.24 9.01 12.79
C ARG A 11 2.06 9.84 12.23
N ARG A 12 2.09 10.07 10.94
CA ARG A 12 0.98 10.72 10.20
C ARG A 12 0.68 9.92 8.93
N SER A 13 -0.54 10.02 8.45
CA SER A 13 -0.90 9.54 7.13
C SER A 13 -0.42 10.55 6.08
N ILE A 14 0.62 10.20 5.35
CA ILE A 14 1.19 11.04 4.30
C ILE A 14 0.44 10.78 2.99
N ARG A 15 -0.02 11.85 2.34
CA ARG A 15 -0.75 11.79 1.05
C ARG A 15 -0.21 12.77 0.01
N GLN A 16 0.93 13.36 0.28
CA GLN A 16 1.68 14.20 -0.66
C GLN A 16 3.12 13.70 -0.67
N TYR A 17 3.62 13.41 -1.85
CA TYR A 17 4.95 12.83 -2.03
C TYR A 17 5.81 13.74 -2.91
N THR A 18 7.10 13.70 -2.69
CA THR A 18 8.08 14.35 -3.58
C THR A 18 8.29 13.51 -4.83
N ASP A 19 8.93 14.10 -5.84
CA ASP A 19 9.33 13.39 -7.05
C ASP A 19 10.65 12.63 -6.90
N ALA A 20 11.28 12.71 -5.72
CA ALA A 20 12.55 12.03 -5.45
C ALA A 20 12.37 10.50 -5.49
N PRO A 21 13.19 9.79 -6.28
CA PRO A 21 13.12 8.34 -6.34
C PRO A 21 13.62 7.72 -5.04
N ILE A 22 13.04 6.58 -4.68
CA ILE A 22 13.54 5.75 -3.58
C ILE A 22 14.61 4.82 -4.15
N SER A 23 15.82 4.84 -3.56
CA SER A 23 16.88 3.93 -3.98
C SER A 23 16.56 2.47 -3.68
N GLN A 24 17.17 1.54 -4.43
CA GLN A 24 17.02 0.12 -4.15
C GLN A 24 17.49 -0.23 -2.73
N ASP A 25 18.62 0.32 -2.30
CA ASP A 25 19.16 0.09 -0.95
C ASP A 25 18.17 0.53 0.14
N THR A 26 17.51 1.67 -0.04
CA THR A 26 16.47 2.14 0.89
C THR A 26 15.30 1.17 0.93
N MET A 27 14.83 0.70 -0.25
CA MET A 27 13.73 -0.24 -0.34
C MET A 27 14.08 -1.58 0.31
N ASP A 28 15.27 -2.12 0.03
CA ASP A 28 15.75 -3.36 0.61
C ASP A 28 15.84 -3.28 2.14
N ARG A 29 16.29 -2.12 2.64
CA ARG A 29 16.31 -1.86 4.09
C ARG A 29 14.92 -1.82 4.70
N LEU A 30 13.96 -1.14 4.06
CA LEU A 30 12.57 -1.07 4.53
C LEU A 30 11.94 -2.46 4.60
N ILE A 31 12.10 -3.27 3.55
CA ILE A 31 11.59 -4.64 3.52
C ILE A 31 12.26 -5.49 4.59
N SER A 32 13.59 -5.39 4.72
CA SER A 32 14.34 -6.15 5.74
C SER A 32 13.91 -5.83 7.17
N LEU A 33 13.42 -4.62 7.41
CA LEU A 33 12.83 -4.22 8.70
C LEU A 33 11.40 -4.72 8.85
N ALA A 34 10.59 -4.60 7.80
CA ALA A 34 9.20 -5.05 7.80
C ALA A 34 9.06 -6.55 8.10
N VAL A 35 9.92 -7.38 7.49
CA VAL A 35 9.90 -8.84 7.69
C VAL A 35 10.36 -9.29 9.09
N LYS A 36 10.83 -8.38 9.92
CA LYS A 36 11.13 -8.67 11.34
C LYS A 36 9.87 -8.71 12.21
N ALA A 37 8.74 -8.24 11.71
CA ALA A 37 7.48 -8.38 12.42
C ALA A 37 7.16 -9.87 12.65
N PRO A 38 6.61 -10.25 13.81
CA PRO A 38 6.25 -11.62 14.08
C PRO A 38 5.13 -12.09 13.15
N THR A 39 5.14 -13.38 12.79
CA THR A 39 4.09 -14.01 12.01
C THR A 39 3.46 -15.16 12.80
N GLY A 40 2.17 -15.45 12.53
CA GLY A 40 1.46 -16.55 13.16
C GLY A 40 2.14 -17.88 12.84
N SER A 41 2.52 -18.61 13.89
CA SER A 41 3.24 -19.89 13.78
C SER A 41 4.54 -19.84 12.94
N GLY A 42 5.13 -18.68 12.80
CA GLY A 42 6.36 -18.49 12.01
C GLY A 42 6.19 -18.80 10.52
N MET A 43 4.99 -18.71 9.98
CA MET A 43 4.67 -19.11 8.60
C MET A 43 5.22 -18.14 7.54
N GLU A 44 5.48 -16.88 7.90
CA GLU A 44 5.98 -15.85 6.97
C GLU A 44 5.22 -15.84 5.63
N PRO A 45 3.88 -15.68 5.65
CA PRO A 45 3.02 -15.89 4.48
C PRO A 45 3.05 -14.72 3.48
N TRP A 46 3.80 -13.68 3.76
CA TRP A 46 3.87 -12.46 2.99
C TRP A 46 4.83 -12.55 1.80
N GLY A 47 4.53 -11.79 0.76
CA GLY A 47 5.41 -11.50 -0.34
C GLY A 47 5.26 -10.04 -0.74
N PHE A 48 6.20 -9.52 -1.53
CA PHE A 48 6.25 -8.10 -1.88
C PHE A 48 6.42 -7.91 -3.38
N VAL A 49 5.69 -6.92 -3.92
CA VAL A 49 5.89 -6.43 -5.28
C VAL A 49 6.17 -4.93 -5.20
N ILE A 50 7.24 -4.49 -5.82
CA ILE A 50 7.64 -3.09 -5.86
C ILE A 50 7.30 -2.53 -7.24
N LEU A 51 6.39 -1.54 -7.29
CA LEU A 51 6.04 -0.81 -8.50
C LEU A 51 6.78 0.53 -8.50
N ARG A 52 7.51 0.82 -9.57
CA ARG A 52 8.33 2.03 -9.70
C ARG A 52 8.06 2.84 -10.95
N ASP A 53 7.36 2.26 -11.93
CA ASP A 53 6.96 2.96 -13.13
C ASP A 53 5.69 3.77 -12.86
N ARG A 54 5.77 5.09 -12.94
CA ARG A 54 4.63 5.99 -12.70
C ARG A 54 3.47 5.72 -13.65
N ALA A 55 3.76 5.45 -14.91
CA ALA A 55 2.71 5.15 -15.89
C ALA A 55 1.97 3.86 -15.52
N GLU A 56 2.68 2.85 -15.05
CA GLU A 56 2.09 1.59 -14.56
C GLU A 56 1.26 1.81 -13.29
N ILE A 57 1.78 2.60 -12.34
CA ILE A 57 1.06 2.93 -11.10
C ILE A 57 -0.21 3.71 -11.41
N ASP A 58 -0.15 4.70 -12.28
CA ASP A 58 -1.32 5.49 -12.68
C ASP A 58 -2.35 4.63 -13.42
N ALA A 59 -1.92 3.76 -14.33
CA ALA A 59 -2.81 2.81 -15.02
C ALA A 59 -3.46 1.83 -14.04
N LEU A 60 -2.75 1.37 -13.03
CA LEU A 60 -3.30 0.52 -11.96
C LEU A 60 -4.35 1.28 -11.15
N SER A 61 -4.07 2.53 -10.78
CA SER A 61 -5.04 3.39 -10.10
C SER A 61 -6.32 3.56 -10.92
N ASP A 62 -6.20 3.85 -12.20
CA ASP A 62 -7.36 4.06 -13.08
C ASP A 62 -8.18 2.78 -13.24
N ARG A 63 -7.54 1.63 -13.41
CA ARG A 63 -8.23 0.32 -13.45
C ARG A 63 -8.95 0.01 -12.14
N ALA A 64 -8.31 0.26 -11.00
CA ALA A 64 -8.92 0.03 -9.70
C ALA A 64 -10.12 0.95 -9.46
N LYS A 65 -10.02 2.23 -9.82
CA LYS A 65 -11.13 3.18 -9.76
C LYS A 65 -12.31 2.72 -10.61
N LYS A 66 -12.02 2.29 -11.85
CA LYS A 66 -13.05 1.78 -12.75
C LYS A 66 -13.72 0.54 -12.19
N GLU A 67 -12.96 -0.42 -11.70
CA GLU A 67 -13.48 -1.65 -11.09
C GLU A 67 -14.43 -1.33 -9.93
N ILE A 68 -14.03 -0.46 -9.02
CA ILE A 68 -14.86 -0.07 -7.88
C ILE A 68 -16.15 0.63 -8.35
N LEU A 69 -16.05 1.55 -9.31
CA LEU A 69 -17.21 2.28 -9.83
C LEU A 69 -18.19 1.37 -10.58
N ASP A 70 -17.69 0.44 -11.38
CA ASP A 70 -18.52 -0.50 -12.14
C ASP A 70 -19.22 -1.52 -11.23
N HIS A 71 -18.65 -1.82 -10.07
CA HIS A 71 -19.12 -2.83 -9.12
C HIS A 71 -19.36 -2.25 -7.71
N MET A 72 -19.84 -1.01 -7.63
CA MET A 72 -20.01 -0.29 -6.35
C MET A 72 -20.85 -1.07 -5.34
N ALA A 73 -21.83 -1.86 -5.80
CA ALA A 73 -22.65 -2.68 -4.93
C ALA A 73 -21.86 -3.76 -4.17
N ASP A 74 -20.76 -4.23 -4.75
CA ASP A 74 -19.86 -5.21 -4.13
C ASP A 74 -18.86 -4.56 -3.16
N TYR A 75 -18.75 -3.24 -3.23
CA TYR A 75 -17.81 -2.43 -2.43
C TYR A 75 -18.52 -1.32 -1.64
N PRO A 76 -19.51 -1.63 -0.80
CA PRO A 76 -20.35 -0.61 -0.14
C PRO A 76 -19.54 0.37 0.74
N GLN A 77 -18.40 -0.05 1.24
CA GLN A 77 -17.50 0.80 2.04
C GLN A 77 -16.89 1.96 1.23
N PHE A 78 -16.88 1.88 -0.10
CA PHE A 78 -16.35 2.94 -0.96
C PHE A 78 -17.41 3.93 -1.47
N THR A 79 -18.67 3.72 -1.16
CA THR A 79 -19.76 4.62 -1.60
C THR A 79 -19.51 6.09 -1.20
N GLN A 80 -18.98 6.31 0.00
CA GLN A 80 -18.62 7.65 0.49
C GLN A 80 -17.52 8.34 -0.33
N TYR A 81 -16.75 7.59 -1.13
CA TYR A 81 -15.66 8.10 -1.96
C TYR A 81 -16.04 8.22 -3.44
N GLU A 82 -17.29 7.98 -3.82
CA GLU A 82 -17.72 7.92 -5.21
C GLU A 82 -17.31 9.17 -6.00
N THR A 83 -17.53 10.37 -5.43
CA THR A 83 -17.16 11.64 -6.07
C THR A 83 -15.66 11.72 -6.35
N TRP A 84 -14.84 11.23 -5.45
CA TRP A 84 -13.38 11.21 -5.61
C TRP A 84 -12.97 10.19 -6.66
N LEU A 85 -13.56 9.00 -6.63
CA LEU A 85 -13.27 7.95 -7.61
C LEU A 85 -13.63 8.37 -9.04
N LYS A 86 -14.67 9.18 -9.21
CA LYS A 86 -15.07 9.75 -10.52
C LYS A 86 -14.17 10.89 -10.99
N ASN A 87 -13.39 11.49 -10.09
CA ASN A 87 -12.48 12.58 -10.46
C ASN A 87 -11.26 12.04 -11.21
N PRO A 88 -11.03 12.42 -12.48
CA PRO A 88 -9.89 11.93 -13.26
C PRO A 88 -8.53 12.36 -12.69
N LYS A 89 -8.48 13.42 -11.89
CA LYS A 89 -7.27 13.90 -11.23
C LYS A 89 -6.93 13.14 -9.95
N TYR A 90 -7.89 12.40 -9.40
CA TYR A 90 -7.67 11.61 -8.20
C TYR A 90 -6.94 10.31 -8.53
N ASN A 91 -5.87 10.05 -7.80
CA ASN A 91 -5.09 8.83 -7.87
C ASN A 91 -5.14 8.12 -6.52
N ILE A 92 -5.51 6.84 -6.48
CA ILE A 92 -5.69 6.09 -5.22
C ILE A 92 -4.38 5.94 -4.44
N PHE A 93 -3.24 6.06 -5.10
CA PHE A 93 -1.91 6.04 -4.49
C PHE A 93 -1.36 7.45 -4.22
N ASN A 94 -2.19 8.49 -4.32
CA ASN A 94 -1.83 9.89 -4.11
C ASN A 94 -0.61 10.32 -4.96
N HIS A 95 -0.51 9.83 -6.19
CA HIS A 95 0.59 10.08 -7.12
C HIS A 95 1.97 9.68 -6.58
N ALA A 96 2.03 8.68 -5.70
CA ALA A 96 3.31 8.14 -5.24
C ALA A 96 4.14 7.60 -6.41
N GLY A 97 5.45 7.86 -6.38
CA GLY A 97 6.37 7.37 -7.42
C GLY A 97 6.82 5.92 -7.21
N THR A 98 6.52 5.36 -6.04
CA THR A 98 6.81 3.97 -5.71
C THR A 98 5.65 3.43 -4.88
N VAL A 99 5.19 2.24 -5.21
CA VAL A 99 4.14 1.52 -4.47
C VAL A 99 4.66 0.15 -4.10
N LEU A 100 4.58 -0.18 -2.83
CA LEU A 100 4.89 -1.51 -2.32
C LEU A 100 3.58 -2.27 -2.10
N VAL A 101 3.38 -3.35 -2.84
CA VAL A 101 2.23 -4.25 -2.68
C VAL A 101 2.64 -5.40 -1.80
N ILE A 102 1.92 -5.60 -0.70
CA ILE A 102 2.12 -6.75 0.20
C ILE A 102 1.01 -7.74 -0.08
N TYR A 103 1.36 -8.96 -0.42
CA TYR A 103 0.38 -10.04 -0.64
C TYR A 103 0.65 -11.20 0.30
N GLY A 104 -0.38 -11.98 0.61
CA GLY A 104 -0.30 -13.08 1.55
C GLY A 104 -0.74 -14.41 0.97
N ASP A 105 -0.12 -15.48 1.44
CA ASP A 105 -0.53 -16.84 1.14
C ASP A 105 -1.79 -17.21 1.94
N THR A 106 -2.91 -17.36 1.25
CA THR A 106 -4.22 -17.66 1.86
C THR A 106 -4.29 -19.02 2.55
N ARG A 107 -3.29 -19.89 2.36
CA ARG A 107 -3.18 -21.17 3.08
C ARG A 107 -2.80 -20.95 4.55
N SER A 108 -2.19 -19.82 4.90
CA SER A 108 -1.97 -19.42 6.30
C SER A 108 -3.23 -18.81 6.88
N HIS A 109 -3.69 -19.29 8.02
CA HIS A 109 -4.83 -18.69 8.75
C HIS A 109 -4.56 -17.25 9.20
N TRP A 110 -3.28 -16.87 9.31
CA TRP A 110 -2.84 -15.59 9.85
C TRP A 110 -2.49 -14.56 8.78
N HIS A 111 -2.67 -14.88 7.49
CA HIS A 111 -2.17 -14.05 6.39
C HIS A 111 -2.69 -12.60 6.44
N VAL A 112 -3.93 -12.37 6.85
CA VAL A 112 -4.51 -11.02 6.95
C VAL A 112 -3.77 -10.20 8.00
N TYR A 113 -3.49 -10.79 9.16
CA TYR A 113 -2.80 -10.11 10.26
C TYR A 113 -1.31 -9.92 9.96
N ASP A 114 -0.67 -10.93 9.38
CA ASP A 114 0.76 -10.95 9.11
C ASP A 114 1.15 -9.99 7.98
N CYS A 115 0.22 -9.66 7.08
CA CYS A 115 0.42 -8.71 5.98
C CYS A 115 -0.08 -7.29 6.29
N SER A 116 -0.57 -7.04 7.49
CA SER A 116 -1.08 -5.73 7.91
C SER A 116 -0.05 -4.86 8.62
#